data_ff696d9d65450a33490127f92fe4301c
#
_entry.id   ff696d9d65450a33490127f92fe4301c
#
_cell.length_a   1.000
_cell.length_b   1.000
_cell.length_c   1.000
_cell.angle_alpha   90.00
_cell.angle_beta   90.00
_cell.angle_gamma   90.00
#
_symmetry.space_group_name_H-M   'P 1'
#
loop_
_entity.id
_entity.type
_entity.pdbx_description
1 polymer ?
#
loop_
_entity_poly.entity_id
_entity_poly.type
_entity_poly.pdbx_seq_one_letter_code
_entity_poly.pdbx_strand_id
1 'polypeptide(L)'
;MSGWTRKIVRRLAAETREFRRWEELRTPTDVRVYYGMDRLPAREGPISGGIVKCLDLAERFPNSPDQANLLYLVSSALPERRELLARAAKRAGGRFVLNQNGVAYPAWAGADWQAQNAPNARVHAAADYVVYQSEFCRRCAERFLGARKGPGEVLYNPVDTEMFSPRMDFDRPVRSPVLLAAGSHHDGYRVKTAIEALALVRRSWTDARLVVAGRLVWGPDAEAEARRWTHAAGVEESVEFSGPYSQAEAPALFRKMDVLVHLKVQDPSPRLVVEAMACGVPVVYSATGGVPELVGDEAGIGIPGQENFGEIHAPAAEIVAAGLLRALADRGTLARQARTRALRMFSAREWVDAHRHIFESLARKPGT
;
A
#
# COMPACT_ATOMS: atom_id res chain seq x y z
N MET A 1 22.06 39.83 -4.60
CA MET A 1 21.49 39.00 -3.49
C MET A 1 22.16 37.65 -3.52
N SER A 2 22.72 37.19 -2.42
CA SER A 2 23.36 35.88 -2.31
C SER A 2 22.33 34.76 -2.51
N GLY A 3 22.77 33.57 -2.92
CA GLY A 3 21.88 32.43 -3.10
C GLY A 3 21.09 32.07 -1.84
N TRP A 4 21.66 32.32 -0.66
CA TRP A 4 21.05 32.14 0.65
C TRP A 4 19.89 33.12 0.89
N THR A 5 20.07 34.43 0.56
CA THR A 5 19.02 35.44 0.68
C THR A 5 17.81 35.12 -0.21
N ARG A 6 18.05 34.65 -1.46
CA ARG A 6 16.96 34.22 -2.37
C ARG A 6 16.20 33.03 -1.82
N LYS A 7 16.86 32.08 -1.17
CA LYS A 7 16.25 30.89 -0.56
C LYS A 7 15.35 31.29 0.62
N ILE A 8 15.80 32.23 1.48
CA ILE A 8 14.98 32.75 2.60
C ILE A 8 13.76 33.49 2.08
N VAL A 9 13.91 34.42 1.11
CA VAL A 9 12.78 35.19 0.55
C VAL A 9 11.75 34.27 -0.08
N ARG A 10 12.18 33.27 -0.86
CA ARG A 10 11.27 32.25 -1.42
C ARG A 10 10.55 31.44 -0.34
N ARG A 11 11.23 31.09 0.75
CA ARG A 11 10.62 30.38 1.87
C ARG A 11 9.57 31.25 2.56
N LEU A 12 9.87 32.49 2.90
CA LEU A 12 8.94 33.41 3.53
C LEU A 12 7.72 33.70 2.63
N ALA A 13 7.93 33.91 1.34
CA ALA A 13 6.85 34.11 0.38
C ALA A 13 5.95 32.85 0.30
N ALA A 14 6.53 31.66 0.30
CA ALA A 14 5.77 30.42 0.34
C ALA A 14 4.99 30.24 1.64
N GLU A 15 5.58 30.59 2.79
CA GLU A 15 4.90 30.56 4.09
C GLU A 15 3.73 31.53 4.14
N THR A 16 3.92 32.79 3.70
CA THR A 16 2.87 33.80 3.62
C THR A 16 1.72 33.34 2.71
N ARG A 17 2.04 32.75 1.55
CA ARG A 17 1.02 32.22 0.63
C ARG A 17 0.18 31.12 1.26
N GLU A 18 0.84 30.17 1.96
CA GLU A 18 0.12 29.06 2.62
C GLU A 18 -0.76 29.58 3.76
N PHE A 19 -0.30 30.53 4.57
CA PHE A 19 -1.14 31.12 5.62
C PHE A 19 -2.34 31.86 5.03
N ARG A 20 -2.15 32.69 4.00
CA ARG A 20 -3.27 33.42 3.33
C ARG A 20 -4.31 32.47 2.75
N ARG A 21 -3.89 31.34 2.18
CA ARG A 21 -4.79 30.32 1.62
C ARG A 21 -5.83 29.84 2.65
N TRP A 22 -5.46 29.81 3.93
CA TRP A 22 -6.30 29.36 5.03
C TRP A 22 -6.97 30.50 5.81
N GLU A 23 -6.49 31.74 5.70
CA GLU A 23 -7.00 32.89 6.46
C GLU A 23 -8.43 33.32 6.05
N GLU A 24 -8.87 33.01 4.83
CA GLU A 24 -10.19 33.37 4.32
C GLU A 24 -11.30 32.35 4.64
N LEU A 25 -11.05 31.44 5.55
CA LEU A 25 -12.04 30.45 6.00
C LEU A 25 -13.20 31.12 6.76
N ARG A 26 -14.15 31.68 5.99
CA ARG A 26 -15.52 31.78 6.47
C ARG A 26 -16.03 30.35 6.58
N THR A 27 -16.50 29.97 7.78
CA THR A 27 -16.97 28.61 8.07
C THR A 27 -17.83 28.05 6.92
N PRO A 28 -17.25 27.23 6.04
CA PRO A 28 -18.04 26.60 5.00
C PRO A 28 -18.92 25.54 5.64
N THR A 29 -20.18 25.48 5.23
CA THR A 29 -21.10 24.42 5.60
C THR A 29 -20.70 23.07 5.02
N ASP A 30 -19.89 23.09 3.94
CA ASP A 30 -19.50 21.92 3.17
C ASP A 30 -18.04 21.54 3.41
N VAL A 31 -17.74 20.24 3.34
CA VAL A 31 -16.37 19.71 3.40
C VAL A 31 -15.61 20.06 2.13
N ARG A 32 -14.51 20.81 2.25
CA ARG A 32 -13.61 21.18 1.17
C ARG A 32 -12.20 20.71 1.51
N VAL A 33 -11.70 19.77 0.72
CA VAL A 33 -10.46 19.06 1.00
C VAL A 33 -9.30 19.61 0.19
N TYR A 34 -8.17 19.86 0.85
CA TYR A 34 -6.89 20.14 0.22
C TYR A 34 -5.93 18.94 0.44
N TYR A 35 -5.40 18.40 -0.65
CA TYR A 35 -4.50 17.25 -0.60
C TYR A 35 -3.01 17.62 -0.52
N GLY A 36 -2.68 18.87 -0.20
CA GLY A 36 -1.30 19.34 -0.09
C GLY A 36 -0.60 19.62 -1.41
N MET A 37 -1.33 19.55 -2.53
CA MET A 37 -0.87 19.79 -3.89
C MET A 37 -1.84 20.73 -4.62
N ASP A 38 -1.32 21.77 -5.29
CA ASP A 38 -2.18 22.74 -6.01
C ASP A 38 -2.97 22.05 -7.14
N ARG A 39 -2.35 21.03 -7.77
CA ARG A 39 -3.00 20.14 -8.74
C ARG A 39 -2.64 18.70 -8.43
N LEU A 40 -3.63 17.84 -8.43
CA LEU A 40 -3.40 16.40 -8.40
C LEU A 40 -2.88 15.94 -9.76
N PRO A 41 -1.94 14.99 -9.81
CA PRO A 41 -1.48 14.41 -11.07
C PRO A 41 -2.59 13.62 -11.76
N ALA A 42 -2.49 13.42 -13.06
CA ALA A 42 -3.37 12.53 -13.80
C ALA A 42 -3.17 11.05 -13.36
N ARG A 43 -4.18 10.21 -13.58
CA ARG A 43 -4.08 8.76 -13.26
C ARG A 43 -3.16 7.99 -14.21
N GLU A 44 -2.92 8.56 -15.41
CA GLU A 44 -2.04 7.97 -16.41
C GLU A 44 -0.58 8.11 -15.99
N GLY A 45 0.15 7.00 -15.99
CA GLY A 45 1.57 6.94 -15.67
C GLY A 45 1.90 6.36 -14.29
N PRO A 46 3.19 6.31 -13.93
CA PRO A 46 3.65 5.74 -12.67
C PRO A 46 3.38 6.69 -11.51
N ILE A 47 2.33 6.44 -10.75
CA ILE A 47 1.97 7.19 -9.54
C ILE A 47 2.12 6.33 -8.28
N SER A 48 2.48 6.96 -7.15
CA SER A 48 2.59 6.24 -5.87
C SER A 48 1.20 5.89 -5.31
N GLY A 49 1.12 4.81 -4.53
CA GLY A 49 -0.13 4.40 -3.90
C GLY A 49 -0.75 5.47 -2.97
N GLY A 50 0.07 6.38 -2.43
CA GLY A 50 -0.42 7.53 -1.66
C GLY A 50 -1.16 8.54 -2.53
N ILE A 51 -0.66 8.81 -3.73
CA ILE A 51 -1.32 9.69 -4.70
C ILE A 51 -2.62 9.07 -5.20
N VAL A 52 -2.63 7.75 -5.47
CA VAL A 52 -3.86 7.05 -5.89
C VAL A 52 -5.00 7.27 -4.89
N LYS A 53 -4.72 7.22 -3.58
CA LYS A 53 -5.73 7.50 -2.55
C LYS A 53 -6.28 8.93 -2.60
N CYS A 54 -5.41 9.90 -2.86
CA CYS A 54 -5.86 11.28 -3.05
C CYS A 54 -6.77 11.40 -4.28
N LEU A 55 -6.45 10.70 -5.37
CA LEU A 55 -7.27 10.68 -6.58
C LEU A 55 -8.61 9.97 -6.34
N ASP A 56 -8.62 8.85 -5.63
CA ASP A 56 -9.84 8.11 -5.28
C ASP A 56 -10.80 8.98 -4.45
N LEU A 57 -10.28 9.74 -3.48
CA LEU A 57 -11.08 10.67 -2.68
C LEU A 57 -11.51 11.91 -3.47
N ALA A 58 -10.67 12.40 -4.39
CA ALA A 58 -10.94 13.61 -5.14
C ALA A 58 -12.12 13.48 -6.11
N GLU A 59 -12.53 12.28 -6.47
CA GLU A 59 -13.75 12.03 -7.24
C GLU A 59 -15.00 12.48 -6.47
N ARG A 60 -15.01 12.32 -5.15
CA ARG A 60 -16.12 12.74 -4.27
C ARG A 60 -15.86 14.08 -3.59
N PHE A 61 -14.59 14.38 -3.27
CA PHE A 61 -14.13 15.59 -2.60
C PHE A 61 -13.07 16.27 -3.47
N PRO A 62 -13.46 17.07 -4.48
CA PRO A 62 -12.52 17.72 -5.37
C PRO A 62 -11.46 18.53 -4.62
N ASN A 63 -10.24 18.55 -5.15
CA ASN A 63 -9.15 19.30 -4.55
C ASN A 63 -9.47 20.80 -4.53
N SER A 64 -9.45 21.39 -3.35
CA SER A 64 -9.84 22.78 -3.10
C SER A 64 -8.68 23.56 -2.45
N PRO A 65 -7.61 23.88 -3.18
CA PRO A 65 -6.41 24.47 -2.61
C PRO A 65 -6.62 25.84 -1.97
N ASP A 66 -7.57 26.64 -2.47
CA ASP A 66 -7.77 28.04 -2.05
C ASP A 66 -8.99 28.24 -1.12
N GLN A 67 -9.77 27.20 -0.86
CA GLN A 67 -10.99 27.28 -0.05
C GLN A 67 -11.17 26.08 0.89
N ALA A 68 -10.10 25.39 1.22
CA ALA A 68 -10.16 24.19 2.03
C ALA A 68 -10.45 24.52 3.51
N ASN A 69 -11.27 23.68 4.14
CA ASN A 69 -11.44 23.63 5.58
C ASN A 69 -10.87 22.33 6.19
N LEU A 70 -10.40 21.43 5.34
CA LEU A 70 -9.78 20.16 5.72
C LEU A 70 -8.51 19.90 4.89
N LEU A 71 -7.41 19.69 5.57
CA LEU A 71 -6.16 19.19 4.99
C LEU A 71 -6.15 17.66 5.10
N TYR A 72 -5.97 16.96 3.96
CA TYR A 72 -5.78 15.52 3.95
C TYR A 72 -4.42 15.18 3.36
N LEU A 73 -3.56 14.53 4.14
CA LEU A 73 -2.24 14.11 3.69
C LEU A 73 -2.09 12.58 3.82
N VAL A 74 -1.33 11.99 2.91
CA VAL A 74 -0.96 10.57 2.95
C VAL A 74 0.53 10.44 3.22
N SER A 75 0.92 9.68 4.25
CA SER A 75 2.31 9.64 4.74
C SER A 75 3.34 9.14 3.71
N SER A 76 2.93 8.33 2.73
CA SER A 76 3.80 7.89 1.62
C SER A 76 3.88 8.86 0.44
N ALA A 77 3.18 9.99 0.49
CA ALA A 77 3.14 11.03 -0.55
C ALA A 77 3.12 12.44 0.07
N LEU A 78 3.82 12.62 1.17
CA LEU A 78 3.86 13.90 1.87
C LEU A 78 4.58 14.96 1.03
N PRO A 79 3.99 16.17 0.89
CA PRO A 79 4.68 17.28 0.27
C PRO A 79 5.87 17.75 1.11
N GLU A 80 6.87 18.38 0.49
CA GLU A 80 8.05 18.90 1.21
C GLU A 80 7.66 19.84 2.36
N ARG A 81 6.63 20.68 2.16
CA ARG A 81 6.16 21.67 3.15
C ARG A 81 5.07 21.16 4.10
N ARG A 82 4.99 19.85 4.31
CA ARG A 82 3.94 19.16 5.10
C ARG A 82 3.68 19.75 6.49
N GLU A 83 4.74 20.11 7.21
CA GLU A 83 4.61 20.69 8.56
C GLU A 83 4.05 22.12 8.53
N LEU A 84 4.45 22.89 7.52
CA LEU A 84 3.91 24.24 7.29
C LEU A 84 2.42 24.16 6.94
N LEU A 85 2.03 23.24 6.03
CA LEU A 85 0.64 23.05 5.65
C LEU A 85 -0.22 22.68 6.86
N ALA A 86 0.24 21.73 7.68
CA ALA A 86 -0.48 21.32 8.90
C ALA A 86 -0.64 22.50 9.88
N ARG A 87 0.41 23.29 10.10
CA ARG A 87 0.35 24.47 10.98
C ARG A 87 -0.58 25.56 10.42
N ALA A 88 -0.50 25.86 9.13
CA ALA A 88 -1.32 26.87 8.49
C ALA A 88 -2.82 26.49 8.56
N ALA A 89 -3.15 25.25 8.20
CA ALA A 89 -4.51 24.74 8.29
C ALA A 89 -5.09 24.87 9.71
N LYS A 90 -4.36 24.38 10.71
CA LYS A 90 -4.80 24.43 12.11
C LYS A 90 -4.94 25.85 12.67
N ARG A 91 -3.99 26.74 12.35
CA ARG A 91 -4.03 28.14 12.80
C ARG A 91 -5.26 28.88 12.26
N ALA A 92 -5.69 28.55 11.05
CA ALA A 92 -6.89 29.10 10.45
C ALA A 92 -8.22 28.43 10.91
N GLY A 93 -8.15 27.48 11.85
CA GLY A 93 -9.31 26.73 12.33
C GLY A 93 -9.75 25.57 11.45
N GLY A 94 -8.98 25.24 10.40
CA GLY A 94 -9.16 24.05 9.60
C GLY A 94 -8.77 22.77 10.35
N ARG A 95 -9.16 21.62 9.78
CA ARG A 95 -8.87 20.29 10.33
C ARG A 95 -7.81 19.58 9.51
N PHE A 96 -7.02 18.75 10.18
CA PHE A 96 -5.96 17.97 9.54
C PHE A 96 -6.17 16.48 9.76
N VAL A 97 -6.37 15.74 8.68
CA VAL A 97 -6.45 14.28 8.62
C VAL A 97 -5.20 13.71 7.97
N LEU A 98 -4.55 12.78 8.62
CA LEU A 98 -3.40 12.05 8.10
C LEU A 98 -3.79 10.60 7.79
N ASN A 99 -3.57 10.14 6.56
CA ASN A 99 -3.59 8.72 6.23
C ASN A 99 -2.18 8.16 6.42
N GLN A 100 -1.99 7.39 7.51
CA GLN A 100 -0.70 6.86 7.92
C GLN A 100 -0.48 5.46 7.35
N ASN A 101 0.55 5.36 6.49
CA ASN A 101 1.07 4.11 5.93
C ASN A 101 2.07 3.47 6.90
N GLY A 102 2.97 2.64 6.35
CA GLY A 102 4.13 2.12 7.08
C GLY A 102 5.09 3.23 7.54
N VAL A 103 6.04 2.85 8.36
CA VAL A 103 7.09 3.70 8.92
C VAL A 103 8.45 3.07 8.68
N ALA A 104 9.52 3.84 8.78
CA ALA A 104 10.87 3.32 8.73
C ALA A 104 11.24 2.60 10.05
N TYR A 105 11.98 1.49 9.95
CA TYR A 105 12.57 0.76 11.06
C TYR A 105 13.90 0.13 10.60
N PRO A 106 14.79 -0.31 11.52
CA PRO A 106 16.15 -0.74 11.17
C PRO A 106 16.23 -1.77 10.05
N ALA A 107 15.45 -2.84 10.13
CA ALA A 107 15.47 -3.93 9.13
C ALA A 107 15.13 -3.47 7.71
N TRP A 108 14.32 -2.42 7.55
CA TRP A 108 13.88 -1.90 6.26
C TRP A 108 14.69 -0.69 5.79
N ALA A 109 14.99 0.25 6.69
CA ALA A 109 15.58 1.54 6.36
C ALA A 109 17.03 1.69 6.80
N GLY A 110 17.62 0.66 7.43
CA GLY A 110 18.98 0.71 7.96
C GLY A 110 19.15 1.71 9.09
N ALA A 111 20.38 2.23 9.25
CA ALA A 111 20.73 3.14 10.35
C ALA A 111 19.98 4.49 10.33
N ASP A 112 19.50 4.93 9.16
CA ASP A 112 18.86 6.24 8.98
C ASP A 112 17.36 6.25 9.28
N TRP A 113 16.78 5.17 9.81
CA TRP A 113 15.35 5.04 10.04
C TRP A 113 14.76 6.16 10.90
N GLN A 114 15.49 6.62 11.91
CA GLN A 114 15.07 7.71 12.80
C GLN A 114 14.99 9.04 12.04
N ALA A 115 16.00 9.34 11.22
CA ALA A 115 16.00 10.56 10.41
C ALA A 115 14.87 10.58 9.37
N GLN A 116 14.55 9.42 8.79
CA GLN A 116 13.40 9.26 7.89
C GLN A 116 12.07 9.44 8.60
N ASN A 117 11.93 8.96 9.83
CA ASN A 117 10.70 9.08 10.62
C ASN A 117 10.48 10.46 11.22
N ALA A 118 11.54 11.22 11.55
CA ALA A 118 11.43 12.47 12.28
C ALA A 118 10.44 13.49 11.69
N PRO A 119 10.40 13.76 10.36
CA PRO A 119 9.39 14.64 9.79
C PRO A 119 7.99 14.01 9.81
N ASN A 120 7.87 12.70 9.67
CA ASN A 120 6.59 11.99 9.72
C ASN A 120 6.01 11.99 11.13
N ALA A 121 6.84 11.84 12.16
CA ALA A 121 6.45 11.91 13.56
C ALA A 121 5.81 13.26 13.93
N ARG A 122 6.40 14.38 13.44
CA ARG A 122 5.84 15.72 13.68
C ARG A 122 4.45 15.90 13.02
N VAL A 123 4.29 15.39 11.80
CA VAL A 123 3.01 15.46 11.08
C VAL A 123 1.97 14.54 11.72
N HIS A 124 2.38 13.33 12.12
CA HIS A 124 1.53 12.37 12.84
C HIS A 124 1.01 12.95 14.17
N ALA A 125 1.90 13.55 14.96
CA ALA A 125 1.53 14.19 16.23
C ALA A 125 0.60 15.41 16.03
N ALA A 126 0.74 16.13 14.92
CA ALA A 126 -0.06 17.33 14.62
C ALA A 126 -1.47 17.02 14.07
N ALA A 127 -1.73 15.81 13.58
CA ALA A 127 -3.01 15.46 12.97
C ALA A 127 -4.17 15.51 13.98
N ASP A 128 -5.31 16.06 13.57
CA ASP A 128 -6.54 16.03 14.35
C ASP A 128 -7.18 14.63 14.32
N TYR A 129 -7.01 13.93 13.19
CA TYR A 129 -7.46 12.55 13.02
C TYR A 129 -6.44 11.75 12.19
N VAL A 130 -6.25 10.47 12.53
CA VAL A 130 -5.37 9.57 11.75
C VAL A 130 -6.13 8.36 11.25
N VAL A 131 -6.06 8.12 9.95
CA VAL A 131 -6.52 6.90 9.30
C VAL A 131 -5.31 5.99 9.12
N TYR A 132 -5.30 4.83 9.78
CA TYR A 132 -4.27 3.81 9.62
C TYR A 132 -4.71 2.77 8.60
N GLN A 133 -3.77 2.22 7.82
CA GLN A 133 -4.11 1.26 6.76
C GLN A 133 -4.20 -0.19 7.25
N SER A 134 -3.79 -0.44 8.49
CA SER A 134 -3.87 -1.72 9.20
C SER A 134 -3.58 -1.49 10.68
N GLU A 135 -3.93 -2.44 11.53
CA GLU A 135 -3.51 -2.45 12.93
C GLU A 135 -1.99 -2.51 13.07
N PHE A 136 -1.33 -3.23 12.16
CA PHE A 136 0.13 -3.20 12.08
C PHE A 136 0.67 -1.80 11.83
N CYS A 137 0.08 -1.04 10.89
CA CYS A 137 0.46 0.37 10.66
C CYS A 137 0.29 1.22 11.92
N ARG A 138 -0.80 1.02 12.69
CA ARG A 138 -1.05 1.74 13.93
C ARG A 138 0.01 1.43 14.98
N ARG A 139 0.26 0.14 15.25
CA ARG A 139 1.29 -0.29 16.21
C ARG A 139 2.69 0.22 15.83
N CYS A 140 3.03 0.17 14.54
CA CYS A 140 4.29 0.68 14.03
C CYS A 140 4.39 2.21 14.20
N ALA A 141 3.33 2.97 13.91
CA ALA A 141 3.32 4.41 14.10
C ALA A 141 3.49 4.77 15.58
N GLU A 142 2.78 4.12 16.48
CA GLU A 142 2.91 4.32 17.94
C GLU A 142 4.33 4.01 18.42
N ARG A 143 4.94 2.95 17.92
CA ARG A 143 6.29 2.52 18.31
C ARG A 143 7.40 3.43 17.76
N PHE A 144 7.32 3.82 16.49
CA PHE A 144 8.44 4.45 15.78
C PHE A 144 8.23 5.94 15.47
N LEU A 145 7.01 6.46 15.51
CA LEU A 145 6.71 7.89 15.41
C LEU A 145 6.36 8.51 16.74
N GLY A 146 5.97 7.70 17.72
CA GLY A 146 5.51 8.10 19.04
C GLY A 146 4.00 8.01 19.21
N ALA A 147 3.58 7.76 20.45
CA ALA A 147 2.17 7.68 20.81
C ALA A 147 1.49 9.06 20.64
N ARG A 148 0.22 9.05 20.21
CA ARG A 148 -0.60 10.25 20.11
C ARG A 148 -1.91 10.11 20.91
N LYS A 149 -2.45 11.24 21.35
CA LYS A 149 -3.69 11.29 22.15
C LYS A 149 -4.96 11.57 21.31
N GLY A 150 -4.80 11.88 20.02
CA GLY A 150 -5.94 12.22 19.15
C GLY A 150 -6.68 10.99 18.62
N PRO A 151 -7.90 11.16 18.11
CA PRO A 151 -8.70 10.09 17.52
C PRO A 151 -8.07 9.52 16.25
N GLY A 152 -8.43 8.29 15.93
CA GLY A 152 -8.02 7.61 14.69
C GLY A 152 -8.62 6.22 14.62
N GLU A 153 -8.67 5.68 13.41
CA GLU A 153 -9.19 4.34 13.15
C GLU A 153 -8.42 3.64 12.03
N VAL A 154 -8.64 2.35 11.90
CA VAL A 154 -8.09 1.55 10.80
C VAL A 154 -9.11 1.51 9.66
N LEU A 155 -8.69 2.01 8.49
CA LEU A 155 -9.38 1.82 7.22
C LEU A 155 -8.40 1.19 6.23
N TYR A 156 -8.64 -0.05 5.88
CA TYR A 156 -7.82 -0.78 4.93
C TYR A 156 -7.79 -0.12 3.55
N ASN A 157 -6.76 -0.37 2.78
CA ASN A 157 -6.65 0.16 1.42
C ASN A 157 -7.82 -0.33 0.56
N PRO A 158 -8.46 0.57 -0.20
CA PRO A 158 -9.58 0.22 -1.05
C PRO A 158 -9.15 -0.46 -2.34
N VAL A 159 -10.08 -1.18 -2.95
CA VAL A 159 -10.00 -1.69 -4.32
C VAL A 159 -11.31 -1.41 -5.06
N ASP A 160 -11.20 -1.01 -6.33
CA ASP A 160 -12.33 -0.99 -7.24
C ASP A 160 -12.73 -2.42 -7.59
N THR A 161 -13.78 -2.92 -6.96
CA THR A 161 -14.24 -4.30 -7.10
C THR A 161 -14.98 -4.60 -8.41
N GLU A 162 -15.28 -3.58 -9.21
CA GLU A 162 -15.83 -3.75 -10.56
C GLU A 162 -14.70 -3.93 -11.57
N MET A 163 -13.70 -3.06 -11.51
CA MET A 163 -12.48 -3.16 -12.31
C MET A 163 -11.70 -4.43 -11.99
N PHE A 164 -11.44 -4.69 -10.70
CA PHE A 164 -10.82 -5.91 -10.19
C PHE A 164 -11.89 -6.95 -9.88
N SER A 165 -12.30 -7.67 -10.90
CA SER A 165 -13.31 -8.72 -10.81
C SER A 165 -12.78 -10.04 -11.33
N PRO A 166 -13.23 -11.18 -10.80
CA PRO A 166 -12.72 -12.49 -11.18
C PRO A 166 -13.16 -12.91 -12.59
N ARG A 167 -12.51 -13.92 -13.14
CA ARG A 167 -13.13 -14.79 -14.12
C ARG A 167 -14.26 -15.57 -13.43
N MET A 168 -15.39 -15.76 -14.12
CA MET A 168 -16.60 -16.36 -13.55
C MET A 168 -16.46 -17.81 -13.10
N ASP A 169 -15.37 -18.49 -13.46
CA ASP A 169 -15.18 -19.91 -13.15
C ASP A 169 -14.11 -20.15 -12.08
N PHE A 170 -14.54 -20.13 -10.81
CA PHE A 170 -13.68 -20.48 -9.69
C PHE A 170 -13.36 -21.98 -9.61
N ASP A 171 -14.22 -22.82 -10.14
CA ASP A 171 -14.13 -24.27 -10.03
C ASP A 171 -13.42 -24.93 -11.24
N ARG A 172 -12.86 -24.10 -12.15
CA ARG A 172 -12.07 -24.63 -13.25
C ARG A 172 -10.93 -25.51 -12.72
N PRO A 173 -10.74 -26.70 -13.29
CA PRO A 173 -9.62 -27.54 -12.87
C PRO A 173 -8.29 -26.86 -13.22
N VAL A 174 -7.39 -26.79 -12.23
CA VAL A 174 -6.03 -26.34 -12.43
C VAL A 174 -5.27 -27.49 -13.07
N ARG A 175 -4.76 -27.30 -14.29
CA ARG A 175 -3.90 -28.30 -14.98
C ARG A 175 -2.46 -27.88 -14.98
N SER A 176 -2.20 -26.63 -15.32
CA SER A 176 -0.87 -26.02 -15.38
C SER A 176 -0.88 -24.75 -14.51
N PRO A 177 -0.58 -24.86 -13.20
CA PRO A 177 -0.68 -23.75 -12.28
C PRO A 177 0.20 -22.57 -12.68
N VAL A 178 -0.34 -21.34 -12.61
CA VAL A 178 0.41 -20.12 -12.82
C VAL A 178 0.46 -19.33 -11.51
N LEU A 179 1.65 -19.24 -10.95
CA LEU A 179 1.97 -18.48 -9.74
C LEU A 179 2.38 -17.06 -10.13
N LEU A 180 2.07 -16.07 -9.30
CA LEU A 180 2.44 -14.68 -9.52
C LEU A 180 3.24 -14.12 -8.34
N ALA A 181 4.43 -13.60 -8.59
CA ALA A 181 5.14 -12.71 -7.68
C ALA A 181 5.11 -11.31 -8.29
N ALA A 182 4.42 -10.34 -7.66
CA ALA A 182 4.17 -9.04 -8.26
C ALA A 182 4.58 -7.84 -7.39
N GLY A 183 4.79 -6.69 -8.04
CA GLY A 183 5.10 -5.39 -7.44
C GLY A 183 6.52 -4.92 -7.67
N SER A 184 6.95 -3.86 -6.97
CA SER A 184 8.35 -3.45 -6.97
C SER A 184 9.13 -4.33 -5.99
N HIS A 185 10.07 -5.10 -6.51
CA HIS A 185 10.90 -6.03 -5.74
C HIS A 185 12.16 -5.29 -5.27
N HIS A 186 12.10 -4.69 -4.07
CA HIS A 186 13.24 -4.01 -3.45
C HIS A 186 14.22 -4.97 -2.77
N ASP A 187 13.77 -6.19 -2.47
CA ASP A 187 14.55 -7.21 -1.78
C ASP A 187 14.57 -8.48 -2.63
N GLY A 188 15.76 -8.94 -3.02
CA GLY A 188 15.96 -10.10 -3.90
C GLY A 188 15.42 -11.41 -3.31
N TYR A 189 15.42 -11.57 -1.97
CA TYR A 189 14.94 -12.78 -1.32
C TYR A 189 13.49 -13.15 -1.72
N ARG A 190 12.63 -12.14 -1.99
CA ARG A 190 11.22 -12.37 -2.37
C ARG A 190 11.11 -13.15 -3.68
N VAL A 191 11.94 -12.79 -4.65
CA VAL A 191 11.99 -13.45 -5.97
C VAL A 191 12.74 -14.77 -5.85
N LYS A 192 13.88 -14.80 -5.17
CA LYS A 192 14.69 -16.00 -4.96
C LYS A 192 13.87 -17.13 -4.30
N THR A 193 13.24 -16.84 -3.17
CA THR A 193 12.42 -17.84 -2.45
C THR A 193 11.22 -18.30 -3.31
N ALA A 194 10.60 -17.43 -4.11
CA ALA A 194 9.52 -17.84 -5.00
C ALA A 194 10.00 -18.79 -6.12
N ILE A 195 11.19 -18.54 -6.67
CA ILE A 195 11.83 -19.42 -7.67
C ILE A 195 12.18 -20.79 -7.07
N GLU A 196 12.82 -20.80 -5.90
CA GLU A 196 13.17 -22.02 -5.20
C GLU A 196 11.93 -22.85 -4.80
N ALA A 197 10.86 -22.16 -4.35
CA ALA A 197 9.58 -22.79 -4.05
C ALA A 197 8.90 -23.36 -5.32
N LEU A 198 8.99 -22.68 -6.46
CA LEU A 198 8.50 -23.21 -7.75
C LEU A 198 9.17 -24.53 -8.09
N ALA A 199 10.50 -24.65 -7.95
CA ALA A 199 11.22 -25.90 -8.22
C ALA A 199 10.68 -27.07 -7.38
N LEU A 200 10.31 -26.81 -6.12
CA LEU A 200 9.70 -27.80 -5.24
C LEU A 200 8.27 -28.13 -5.65
N VAL A 201 7.45 -27.14 -6.00
CA VAL A 201 6.06 -27.32 -6.48
C VAL A 201 6.04 -28.14 -7.77
N ARG A 202 7.01 -27.96 -8.65
CA ARG A 202 7.12 -28.70 -9.92
C ARG A 202 7.36 -30.20 -9.77
N ARG A 203 7.75 -30.67 -8.61
CA ARG A 203 7.82 -32.13 -8.32
C ARG A 203 6.44 -32.79 -8.37
N SER A 204 5.37 -32.03 -8.05
CA SER A 204 3.98 -32.50 -8.07
C SER A 204 3.17 -31.94 -9.23
N TRP A 205 3.53 -30.73 -9.69
CA TRP A 205 2.88 -30.00 -10.76
C TRP A 205 3.92 -29.63 -11.84
N THR A 206 4.31 -30.61 -12.67
CA THR A 206 5.40 -30.49 -13.65
C THR A 206 5.28 -29.28 -14.58
N ASP A 207 4.05 -28.86 -14.88
CA ASP A 207 3.75 -27.71 -15.76
C ASP A 207 3.51 -26.40 -15.01
N ALA A 208 3.78 -26.36 -13.68
CA ALA A 208 3.67 -25.14 -12.91
C ALA A 208 4.65 -24.06 -13.42
N ARG A 209 4.18 -22.83 -13.47
CA ARG A 209 4.93 -21.64 -13.92
C ARG A 209 4.91 -20.55 -12.87
N LEU A 210 5.92 -19.68 -12.90
CA LEU A 210 5.98 -18.46 -12.09
C LEU A 210 6.11 -17.25 -13.00
N VAL A 211 5.22 -16.28 -12.85
CA VAL A 211 5.35 -14.96 -13.45
C VAL A 211 5.88 -14.01 -12.38
N VAL A 212 7.02 -13.39 -12.64
CA VAL A 212 7.61 -12.32 -11.83
C VAL A 212 7.30 -11.01 -12.52
N ALA A 213 6.30 -10.29 -12.01
CA ALA A 213 5.80 -9.05 -12.59
C ALA A 213 6.23 -7.84 -11.78
N GLY A 214 6.63 -6.77 -12.47
CA GLY A 214 7.08 -5.52 -11.85
C GLY A 214 8.58 -5.29 -11.98
N ARG A 215 9.08 -4.30 -11.23
CA ARG A 215 10.48 -3.90 -11.32
C ARG A 215 11.34 -4.65 -10.32
N LEU A 216 12.49 -5.13 -10.77
CA LEU A 216 13.55 -5.68 -9.93
C LEU A 216 14.50 -4.53 -9.58
N VAL A 217 14.52 -4.08 -8.33
CA VAL A 217 15.20 -2.84 -7.92
C VAL A 217 16.12 -3.01 -6.70
N TRP A 218 16.53 -4.24 -6.36
CA TRP A 218 17.48 -4.49 -5.27
C TRP A 218 18.95 -4.26 -5.65
N GLY A 219 19.25 -4.00 -6.90
CA GLY A 219 20.60 -3.70 -7.38
C GLY A 219 20.64 -3.50 -8.89
N PRO A 220 21.76 -3.02 -9.45
CA PRO A 220 21.93 -2.81 -10.88
C PRO A 220 21.85 -4.11 -11.68
N ASP A 221 22.29 -5.24 -11.11
CA ASP A 221 22.32 -6.55 -11.74
C ASP A 221 21.15 -7.47 -11.34
N ALA A 222 20.07 -6.88 -10.77
CA ALA A 222 18.95 -7.62 -10.19
C ALA A 222 18.35 -8.66 -11.14
N GLU A 223 18.16 -8.33 -12.41
CA GLU A 223 17.61 -9.27 -13.39
C GLU A 223 18.58 -10.41 -13.72
N ALA A 224 19.86 -10.10 -13.92
CA ALA A 224 20.88 -11.11 -14.16
C ALA A 224 21.02 -12.06 -12.97
N GLU A 225 20.92 -11.54 -11.76
CA GLU A 225 20.93 -12.31 -10.52
C GLU A 225 19.70 -13.23 -10.43
N ALA A 226 18.50 -12.71 -10.72
CA ALA A 226 17.28 -13.50 -10.72
C ALA A 226 17.35 -14.65 -11.76
N ARG A 227 17.91 -14.41 -12.96
CA ARG A 227 18.13 -15.45 -13.97
C ARG A 227 19.14 -16.50 -13.52
N ARG A 228 20.19 -16.12 -12.76
CA ARG A 228 21.11 -17.12 -12.15
C ARG A 228 20.39 -18.01 -11.15
N TRP A 229 19.42 -17.46 -10.37
CA TRP A 229 18.61 -18.27 -9.46
C TRP A 229 17.70 -19.26 -10.19
N THR A 230 17.08 -18.86 -11.33
CA THR A 230 16.27 -19.79 -12.13
C THR A 230 17.12 -20.94 -12.68
N HIS A 231 18.33 -20.64 -13.18
CA HIS A 231 19.28 -21.65 -13.63
C HIS A 231 19.70 -22.60 -12.51
N ALA A 232 20.11 -22.07 -11.38
CA ALA A 232 20.52 -22.88 -10.22
C ALA A 232 19.39 -23.78 -9.68
N ALA A 233 18.14 -23.37 -9.84
CA ALA A 233 16.95 -24.14 -9.45
C ALA A 233 16.42 -25.07 -10.56
N GLY A 234 16.97 -25.02 -11.78
CA GLY A 234 16.56 -25.83 -12.95
C GLY A 234 15.15 -25.53 -13.43
N VAL A 235 14.73 -24.23 -13.38
CA VAL A 235 13.36 -23.80 -13.73
C VAL A 235 13.30 -22.63 -14.74
N GLU A 236 14.35 -22.40 -15.50
CA GLU A 236 14.46 -21.25 -16.44
C GLU A 236 13.27 -21.14 -17.37
N GLU A 237 12.87 -22.25 -18.00
CA GLU A 237 11.75 -22.31 -18.94
C GLU A 237 10.38 -22.14 -18.27
N SER A 238 10.35 -22.13 -16.93
CA SER A 238 9.14 -22.08 -16.13
C SER A 238 8.95 -20.76 -15.40
N VAL A 239 9.90 -19.83 -15.54
CA VAL A 239 9.85 -18.50 -14.93
C VAL A 239 9.84 -17.43 -16.00
N GLU A 240 8.79 -16.61 -15.98
CA GLU A 240 8.64 -15.45 -16.87
C GLU A 240 8.91 -14.16 -16.06
N PHE A 241 9.78 -13.30 -16.57
CA PHE A 241 9.97 -11.93 -16.08
C PHE A 241 9.20 -10.98 -17.00
N SER A 242 7.96 -10.62 -16.63
CA SER A 242 7.06 -9.82 -17.47
C SER A 242 7.33 -8.30 -17.42
N GLY A 243 8.20 -7.85 -16.51
CA GLY A 243 8.47 -6.44 -16.33
C GLY A 243 7.32 -5.67 -15.64
N PRO A 244 7.40 -4.32 -15.65
CA PRO A 244 6.40 -3.46 -15.01
C PRO A 244 5.05 -3.53 -15.73
N TYR A 245 3.98 -3.34 -14.96
CA TYR A 245 2.60 -3.24 -15.44
C TYR A 245 1.91 -2.01 -14.86
N SER A 246 0.93 -1.49 -15.56
CA SER A 246 0.09 -0.38 -15.13
C SER A 246 -1.10 -0.85 -14.28
N GLN A 247 -1.75 0.09 -13.59
CA GLN A 247 -2.99 -0.17 -12.85
C GLN A 247 -4.11 -0.70 -13.78
N ALA A 248 -4.17 -0.25 -15.01
CA ALA A 248 -5.15 -0.69 -15.99
C ALA A 248 -4.91 -2.13 -16.48
N GLU A 249 -3.65 -2.58 -16.53
CA GLU A 249 -3.27 -3.93 -16.93
C GLU A 249 -3.38 -4.95 -15.79
N ALA A 250 -3.31 -4.49 -14.53
CA ALA A 250 -3.30 -5.34 -13.35
C ALA A 250 -4.49 -6.34 -13.29
N PRO A 251 -5.76 -5.96 -13.58
CA PRO A 251 -6.86 -6.92 -13.57
C PRO A 251 -6.68 -8.06 -14.57
N ALA A 252 -6.18 -7.77 -15.77
CA ALA A 252 -5.92 -8.78 -16.79
C ALA A 252 -4.77 -9.71 -16.39
N LEU A 253 -3.74 -9.16 -15.72
CA LEU A 253 -2.65 -9.94 -15.14
C LEU A 253 -3.18 -10.89 -14.07
N PHE A 254 -3.87 -10.40 -13.05
CA PHE A 254 -4.37 -11.23 -11.95
C PHE A 254 -5.32 -12.34 -12.43
N ARG A 255 -6.23 -12.04 -13.37
CA ARG A 255 -7.18 -13.04 -13.90
C ARG A 255 -6.53 -14.26 -14.57
N LYS A 256 -5.25 -14.18 -14.95
CA LYS A 256 -4.51 -15.29 -15.55
C LYS A 256 -3.84 -16.19 -14.51
N MET A 257 -3.77 -15.75 -13.25
CA MET A 257 -3.01 -16.39 -12.19
C MET A 257 -3.88 -17.32 -11.35
N ASP A 258 -3.27 -18.32 -10.77
CA ASP A 258 -3.93 -19.24 -9.85
C ASP A 258 -3.66 -18.90 -8.39
N VAL A 259 -2.48 -18.39 -8.06
CA VAL A 259 -2.06 -18.01 -6.71
C VAL A 259 -1.13 -16.80 -6.76
N LEU A 260 -1.37 -15.80 -5.91
CA LEU A 260 -0.40 -14.74 -5.64
C LEU A 260 0.60 -15.19 -4.56
N VAL A 261 1.89 -15.04 -4.81
CA VAL A 261 2.99 -15.32 -3.88
C VAL A 261 3.52 -13.99 -3.34
N HIS A 262 3.09 -13.59 -2.15
CA HIS A 262 3.46 -12.31 -1.53
C HIS A 262 4.36 -12.52 -0.31
N LEU A 263 5.67 -12.57 -0.53
CA LEU A 263 6.67 -12.94 0.50
C LEU A 263 7.31 -11.73 1.20
N LYS A 264 6.85 -10.51 0.95
CA LYS A 264 7.40 -9.34 1.64
C LYS A 264 7.11 -9.43 3.13
N VAL A 265 8.18 -9.54 3.91
CA VAL A 265 8.13 -9.56 5.37
C VAL A 265 7.67 -8.20 5.89
N GLN A 266 6.76 -8.20 6.85
CA GLN A 266 6.26 -6.97 7.50
C GLN A 266 5.70 -5.92 6.52
N ASP A 267 5.05 -6.36 5.43
CA ASP A 267 4.38 -5.42 4.54
C ASP A 267 3.18 -4.77 5.27
N PRO A 268 3.13 -3.45 5.37
CA PRO A 268 2.13 -2.79 6.19
C PRO A 268 0.69 -2.91 5.66
N SER A 269 0.48 -2.81 4.36
CA SER A 269 -0.86 -2.93 3.73
C SER A 269 -0.75 -2.87 2.20
N PRO A 270 -0.36 -3.97 1.54
CA PRO A 270 -0.14 -3.99 0.10
C PRO A 270 -1.45 -3.97 -0.69
N ARG A 271 -1.66 -2.95 -1.52
CA ARG A 271 -2.83 -2.87 -2.42
C ARG A 271 -2.93 -4.07 -3.35
N LEU A 272 -1.80 -4.55 -3.87
CA LEU A 272 -1.78 -5.68 -4.81
C LEU A 272 -2.39 -6.96 -4.21
N VAL A 273 -2.34 -7.13 -2.89
CA VAL A 273 -2.98 -8.28 -2.22
C VAL A 273 -4.50 -8.16 -2.29
N VAL A 274 -5.06 -6.99 -1.95
CA VAL A 274 -6.51 -6.79 -2.03
C VAL A 274 -7.01 -6.77 -3.47
N GLU A 275 -6.21 -6.31 -4.42
CA GLU A 275 -6.50 -6.33 -5.86
C GLU A 275 -6.54 -7.78 -6.41
N ALA A 276 -5.57 -8.61 -6.03
CA ALA A 276 -5.57 -10.04 -6.37
C ALA A 276 -6.77 -10.76 -5.76
N MET A 277 -7.06 -10.53 -4.47
CA MET A 277 -8.23 -11.10 -3.79
C MET A 277 -9.52 -10.67 -4.46
N ALA A 278 -9.65 -9.41 -4.88
CA ALA A 278 -10.80 -8.92 -5.63
C ALA A 278 -10.97 -9.63 -6.97
N CYS A 279 -9.88 -10.02 -7.63
CA CYS A 279 -9.91 -10.87 -8.82
C CYS A 279 -10.12 -12.37 -8.51
N GLY A 280 -10.36 -12.74 -7.25
CA GLY A 280 -10.53 -14.13 -6.85
C GLY A 280 -9.23 -14.94 -6.91
N VAL A 281 -8.09 -14.31 -6.70
CA VAL A 281 -6.78 -14.97 -6.65
C VAL A 281 -6.38 -15.14 -5.19
N PRO A 282 -6.30 -16.39 -4.68
CA PRO A 282 -5.84 -16.66 -3.32
C PRO A 282 -4.38 -16.27 -3.13
N VAL A 283 -4.01 -15.99 -1.89
CA VAL A 283 -2.70 -15.46 -1.56
C VAL A 283 -1.91 -16.41 -0.68
N VAL A 284 -0.70 -16.77 -1.08
CA VAL A 284 0.32 -17.37 -0.19
C VAL A 284 1.26 -16.24 0.24
N TYR A 285 1.34 -15.97 1.54
CA TYR A 285 1.96 -14.74 2.02
C TYR A 285 2.80 -14.95 3.29
N SER A 286 3.81 -14.10 3.50
CA SER A 286 4.51 -14.02 4.78
C SER A 286 3.52 -13.56 5.87
N ALA A 287 3.28 -14.40 6.88
CA ALA A 287 2.31 -14.12 7.95
C ALA A 287 2.85 -13.11 8.98
N THR A 288 3.43 -12.01 8.48
CA THR A 288 3.95 -10.90 9.27
C THR A 288 3.42 -9.57 8.72
N GLY A 289 3.47 -8.52 9.53
CA GLY A 289 2.97 -7.22 9.12
C GLY A 289 1.45 -7.13 9.09
N GLY A 290 0.91 -6.35 8.16
CA GLY A 290 -0.53 -6.15 7.98
C GLY A 290 -1.20 -7.14 7.02
N VAL A 291 -0.44 -7.97 6.32
CA VAL A 291 -1.02 -8.92 5.33
C VAL A 291 -1.97 -9.95 5.96
N PRO A 292 -1.68 -10.51 7.16
CA PRO A 292 -2.65 -11.37 7.85
C PRO A 292 -4.01 -10.73 8.08
N GLU A 293 -4.05 -9.42 8.37
CA GLU A 293 -5.29 -8.67 8.55
C GLU A 293 -6.11 -8.56 7.24
N LEU A 294 -5.40 -8.46 6.10
CA LEU A 294 -6.04 -8.36 4.80
C LEU A 294 -6.59 -9.71 4.35
N VAL A 295 -5.78 -10.77 4.43
CA VAL A 295 -6.12 -12.09 3.87
C VAL A 295 -7.04 -12.86 4.82
N GLY A 296 -6.83 -12.79 6.14
CA GLY A 296 -7.53 -13.62 7.10
C GLY A 296 -7.16 -15.10 6.96
N ASP A 297 -7.85 -15.94 7.71
CA ASP A 297 -7.60 -17.39 7.71
C ASP A 297 -8.26 -18.11 6.52
N GLU A 298 -9.22 -17.43 5.87
CA GLU A 298 -10.07 -18.02 4.83
C GLU A 298 -9.60 -17.77 3.39
N ALA A 299 -8.89 -16.67 3.11
CA ALA A 299 -8.66 -16.21 1.72
C ALA A 299 -7.25 -16.52 1.18
N GLY A 300 -6.45 -17.30 1.92
CA GLY A 300 -5.10 -17.66 1.53
C GLY A 300 -4.38 -18.49 2.56
N ILE A 301 -3.07 -18.68 2.35
CA ILE A 301 -2.21 -19.47 3.21
C ILE A 301 -1.09 -18.59 3.77
N GLY A 302 -1.10 -18.36 5.07
CA GLY A 302 -0.03 -17.67 5.79
C GLY A 302 1.19 -18.58 5.98
N ILE A 303 2.35 -18.10 5.56
CA ILE A 303 3.64 -18.73 5.81
C ILE A 303 4.15 -18.20 7.15
N PRO A 304 4.34 -19.05 8.16
CA PRO A 304 4.80 -18.63 9.47
C PRO A 304 6.09 -17.81 9.40
N GLY A 305 6.17 -16.74 10.15
CA GLY A 305 7.34 -15.89 10.26
C GLY A 305 7.32 -15.13 11.58
N GLN A 306 8.45 -14.59 11.97
CA GLN A 306 8.57 -13.76 13.15
C GLN A 306 8.62 -12.29 12.75
N GLU A 307 7.82 -11.46 13.43
CA GLU A 307 7.93 -10.01 13.32
C GLU A 307 9.22 -9.53 13.98
N ASN A 308 10.15 -9.01 13.19
CA ASN A 308 11.43 -8.50 13.67
C ASN A 308 11.81 -7.20 12.97
N PHE A 309 11.83 -6.11 13.73
CA PHE A 309 12.15 -4.78 13.21
C PHE A 309 13.67 -4.51 13.10
N GLY A 310 14.51 -5.40 13.63
CA GLY A 310 15.99 -5.33 13.53
C GLY A 310 16.53 -5.98 12.27
N GLU A 311 15.94 -7.11 11.86
CA GLU A 311 16.43 -7.96 10.76
C GLU A 311 15.28 -8.54 9.95
N ILE A 312 15.52 -8.76 8.65
CA ILE A 312 14.56 -9.44 7.77
C ILE A 312 14.88 -10.94 7.77
N HIS A 313 13.90 -11.75 8.16
CA HIS A 313 13.97 -13.21 8.08
C HIS A 313 13.11 -13.68 6.89
N ALA A 314 13.77 -14.01 5.79
CA ALA A 314 13.09 -14.55 4.60
C ALA A 314 12.45 -15.91 4.92
N PRO A 315 11.22 -16.19 4.46
CA PRO A 315 10.62 -17.52 4.65
C PRO A 315 11.39 -18.57 3.84
N ALA A 316 11.51 -19.80 4.41
CA ALA A 316 12.15 -20.92 3.73
C ALA A 316 11.32 -21.39 2.53
N ALA A 317 11.99 -21.73 1.43
CA ALA A 317 11.36 -22.14 0.18
C ALA A 317 10.48 -23.40 0.34
N GLU A 318 10.88 -24.32 1.21
CA GLU A 318 10.14 -25.56 1.50
C GLU A 318 8.78 -25.25 2.15
N ILE A 319 8.75 -24.30 3.08
CA ILE A 319 7.51 -23.89 3.76
C ILE A 319 6.59 -23.14 2.78
N VAL A 320 7.18 -22.30 1.95
CA VAL A 320 6.43 -21.60 0.88
C VAL A 320 5.86 -22.59 -0.13
N ALA A 321 6.65 -23.57 -0.58
CA ALA A 321 6.19 -24.62 -1.48
C ALA A 321 5.04 -25.44 -0.89
N ALA A 322 5.13 -25.84 0.37
CA ALA A 322 4.05 -26.52 1.07
C ALA A 322 2.77 -25.67 1.13
N GLY A 323 2.90 -24.37 1.39
CA GLY A 323 1.79 -23.42 1.35
C GLY A 323 1.16 -23.28 -0.04
N LEU A 324 1.98 -23.23 -1.09
CA LEU A 324 1.54 -23.20 -2.48
C LEU A 324 0.79 -24.47 -2.88
N LEU A 325 1.30 -25.65 -2.52
CA LEU A 325 0.63 -26.93 -2.80
C LEU A 325 -0.73 -27.00 -2.12
N ARG A 326 -0.86 -26.53 -0.87
CA ARG A 326 -2.13 -26.44 -0.17
C ARG A 326 -3.10 -25.45 -0.87
N ALA A 327 -2.59 -24.28 -1.24
CA ALA A 327 -3.40 -23.27 -1.93
C ALA A 327 -3.90 -23.77 -3.30
N LEU A 328 -3.10 -24.53 -4.03
CA LEU A 328 -3.48 -25.12 -5.32
C LEU A 328 -4.52 -26.24 -5.14
N ALA A 329 -4.38 -27.06 -4.10
CA ALA A 329 -5.34 -28.15 -3.79
C ALA A 329 -6.74 -27.61 -3.45
N ASP A 330 -6.82 -26.47 -2.76
CA ASP A 330 -8.09 -25.86 -2.34
C ASP A 330 -8.37 -24.54 -3.07
N ARG A 331 -7.81 -24.39 -4.26
CA ARG A 331 -7.80 -23.12 -5.00
C ARG A 331 -9.21 -22.54 -5.21
N GLY A 332 -10.21 -23.38 -5.56
CA GLY A 332 -11.56 -22.93 -5.82
C GLY A 332 -12.24 -22.31 -4.60
N THR A 333 -12.11 -22.96 -3.44
CA THR A 333 -12.64 -22.46 -2.16
C THR A 333 -11.96 -21.16 -1.76
N LEU A 334 -10.63 -21.15 -1.75
CA LEU A 334 -9.85 -19.96 -1.39
C LEU A 334 -10.13 -18.76 -2.33
N ALA A 335 -10.34 -19.02 -3.63
CA ALA A 335 -10.65 -17.99 -4.61
C ALA A 335 -12.03 -17.34 -4.34
N ARG A 336 -13.05 -18.12 -4.02
CA ARG A 336 -14.36 -17.59 -3.63
C ARG A 336 -14.28 -16.79 -2.34
N GLN A 337 -13.58 -17.30 -1.36
CA GLN A 337 -13.40 -16.63 -0.07
C GLN A 337 -12.58 -15.32 -0.21
N ALA A 338 -11.53 -15.31 -1.03
CA ALA A 338 -10.77 -14.11 -1.34
C ALA A 338 -11.65 -13.02 -1.95
N ARG A 339 -12.47 -13.38 -2.96
CA ARG A 339 -13.43 -12.46 -3.57
C ARG A 339 -14.45 -11.93 -2.57
N THR A 340 -15.06 -12.82 -1.79
CA THR A 340 -16.08 -12.46 -0.79
C THR A 340 -15.51 -11.51 0.24
N ARG A 341 -14.29 -11.78 0.73
CA ARG A 341 -13.60 -10.91 1.68
C ARG A 341 -13.28 -9.55 1.07
N ALA A 342 -12.79 -9.52 -0.17
CA ALA A 342 -12.49 -8.27 -0.86
C ALA A 342 -13.74 -7.38 -1.03
N LEU A 343 -14.88 -7.96 -1.40
CA LEU A 343 -16.15 -7.25 -1.51
C LEU A 343 -16.62 -6.70 -0.15
N ARG A 344 -16.45 -7.48 0.92
CA ARG A 344 -16.92 -7.11 2.27
C ARG A 344 -16.05 -6.03 2.92
N MET A 345 -14.72 -6.06 2.71
CA MET A 345 -13.79 -5.27 3.54
C MET A 345 -13.07 -4.16 2.79
N PHE A 346 -12.99 -4.22 1.47
CA PHE A 346 -12.09 -3.35 0.71
C PHE A 346 -12.79 -2.57 -0.41
N SER A 347 -14.11 -2.48 -0.38
CA SER A 347 -14.90 -1.70 -1.34
C SER A 347 -14.45 -0.24 -1.37
N ALA A 348 -14.10 0.26 -2.56
CA ALA A 348 -13.72 1.66 -2.73
C ALA A 348 -14.87 2.61 -2.35
N ARG A 349 -16.11 2.23 -2.61
CA ARG A 349 -17.29 3.00 -2.23
C ARG A 349 -17.40 3.16 -0.71
N GLU A 350 -17.31 2.05 0.03
CA GLU A 350 -17.40 2.07 1.50
C GLU A 350 -16.23 2.83 2.12
N TRP A 351 -15.04 2.73 1.53
CA TRP A 351 -13.87 3.49 1.96
C TRP A 351 -14.06 5.01 1.80
N VAL A 352 -14.62 5.46 0.68
CA VAL A 352 -14.97 6.88 0.45
C VAL A 352 -16.06 7.33 1.42
N ASP A 353 -17.07 6.49 1.66
CA ASP A 353 -18.15 6.80 2.61
C ASP A 353 -17.63 6.91 4.06
N ALA A 354 -16.70 6.05 4.47
CA ALA A 354 -16.04 6.15 5.77
C ALA A 354 -15.27 7.50 5.90
N HIS A 355 -14.51 7.88 4.87
CA HIS A 355 -13.85 9.18 4.85
C HIS A 355 -14.84 10.35 4.89
N ARG A 356 -15.98 10.24 4.23
CA ARG A 356 -17.05 11.24 4.32
C ARG A 356 -17.50 11.44 5.76
N HIS A 357 -17.78 10.37 6.50
CA HIS A 357 -18.18 10.46 7.90
C HIS A 357 -17.10 11.12 8.77
N ILE A 358 -15.82 10.75 8.59
CA ILE A 358 -14.70 11.37 9.30
C ILE A 358 -14.67 12.88 8.99
N PHE A 359 -14.70 13.26 7.72
CA PHE A 359 -14.59 14.65 7.29
C PHE A 359 -15.74 15.52 7.79
N GLU A 360 -16.98 15.02 7.68
CA GLU A 360 -18.18 15.71 8.18
C GLU A 360 -18.13 15.85 9.71
N SER A 361 -17.69 14.82 10.43
CA SER A 361 -17.58 14.89 11.89
C SER A 361 -16.57 15.94 12.37
N LEU A 362 -15.47 16.10 11.62
CA LEU A 362 -14.43 17.08 11.94
C LEU A 362 -14.80 18.50 11.50
N ALA A 363 -15.58 18.65 10.43
CA ALA A 363 -16.04 19.94 9.93
C ALA A 363 -17.13 20.56 10.81
N ARG A 364 -17.91 19.75 11.54
CA ARG A 364 -18.88 20.24 12.51
C ARG A 364 -18.15 20.87 13.70
N LYS A 365 -18.46 22.12 14.04
CA LYS A 365 -17.93 22.75 15.26
C LYS A 365 -18.41 21.97 16.48
N PRO A 366 -17.56 21.71 17.50
CA PRO A 366 -18.06 21.28 18.79
C PRO A 366 -18.95 22.41 19.37
N GLY A 367 -20.26 22.20 19.46
CA GLY A 367 -21.17 23.10 20.16
C GLY A 367 -22.25 23.81 19.33
N THR A 368 -22.84 23.19 18.33
CA THR A 368 -24.20 23.56 17.85
C THR A 368 -25.17 22.43 18.04
#